data_6c134d76d0d25f4358297c09056d33c2
#
_entry.id   6c134d76d0d25f4358297c09056d33c2
#
_cell.length_a   1.000
_cell.length_b   1.000
_cell.length_c   1.000
_cell.angle_alpha   90.00
_cell.angle_beta   90.00
_cell.angle_gamma   90.00
#
_symmetry.space_group_name_H-M   'P 1'
#
loop_
_entity.id
_entity.type
_entity.pdbx_description
1 polymer ?
#
loop_
_entity_poly.entity_id
_entity_poly.type
_entity_poly.pdbx_seq_one_letter_code
_entity_poly.pdbx_strand_id
1 'polypeptide(L)'
;MMVSNVSFKSCLTTEVKQWIQGIGRAMHGKYRRELDGLYVTISELDKKLDRSINDLDDIRIIMETQKRMRDIEIDLDMKIDLVQNAFSMMVKYELQLSKDDKEKVDNIMKVWLSTQKKAVDTYILLLEVQEHFKTELVKNVEIFQGECEAFVAAYADQGPMEVGLSPREASDRLEAFQNQFDSLYRKHNSYSVGEDLFGLPHTDQSEIEGIKKELNMLQRLYKLYNDVIDSVSGYKAYLWKD
;
A
#
# COMPACT_ATOMS: atom_id res chain seq x y z
N MET A 1 62.83 -48.87 0.33
CA MET A 1 61.52 -49.01 -0.31
C MET A 1 60.96 -47.60 -0.45
N MET A 2 61.06 -46.98 -1.62
CA MET A 2 60.44 -45.63 -1.86
C MET A 2 58.96 -45.86 -2.13
N VAL A 3 58.10 -45.49 -1.18
CA VAL A 3 56.66 -45.51 -1.38
C VAL A 3 56.30 -44.27 -2.23
N SER A 4 55.86 -44.53 -3.45
CA SER A 4 55.44 -43.44 -4.36
C SER A 4 54.10 -42.85 -3.83
N ASN A 5 54.20 -41.63 -3.27
CA ASN A 5 53.04 -40.84 -2.77
C ASN A 5 52.23 -40.15 -3.91
N VAL A 6 52.56 -40.45 -5.16
CA VAL A 6 51.92 -39.79 -6.32
C VAL A 6 50.44 -40.13 -6.45
N SER A 7 50.10 -41.38 -6.30
CA SER A 7 48.71 -41.88 -6.36
C SER A 7 47.83 -41.28 -5.23
N PHE A 8 48.37 -41.22 -4.00
CA PHE A 8 47.68 -40.67 -2.85
C PHE A 8 47.45 -39.16 -3.01
N LYS A 9 48.46 -38.43 -3.44
CA LYS A 9 48.34 -36.98 -3.74
C LYS A 9 47.29 -36.70 -4.83
N SER A 10 47.29 -37.48 -5.91
CA SER A 10 46.29 -37.38 -6.97
C SER A 10 44.89 -37.63 -6.48
N CYS A 11 44.69 -38.66 -5.68
CA CYS A 11 43.38 -38.99 -5.09
C CYS A 11 42.88 -37.86 -4.17
N LEU A 12 43.70 -37.35 -3.26
CA LEU A 12 43.36 -36.23 -2.39
C LEU A 12 43.06 -34.96 -3.19
N THR A 13 43.82 -34.68 -4.20
CA THR A 13 43.58 -33.50 -5.04
C THR A 13 42.27 -33.60 -5.78
N THR A 14 41.88 -34.77 -6.26
CA THR A 14 40.62 -35.01 -6.93
C THR A 14 39.44 -34.87 -5.94
N GLU A 15 39.56 -35.40 -4.76
CA GLU A 15 38.54 -35.32 -3.69
C GLU A 15 38.31 -33.87 -3.28
N VAL A 16 39.39 -33.11 -3.01
CA VAL A 16 39.30 -31.69 -2.67
C VAL A 16 38.64 -30.89 -3.78
N LYS A 17 38.98 -31.15 -5.06
CA LYS A 17 38.31 -30.50 -6.19
C LYS A 17 36.80 -30.79 -6.26
N GLN A 18 36.41 -32.04 -5.98
CA GLN A 18 34.98 -32.42 -5.93
C GLN A 18 34.23 -31.66 -4.82
N TRP A 19 34.86 -31.53 -3.65
CA TRP A 19 34.29 -30.77 -2.54
C TRP A 19 34.14 -29.28 -2.87
N ILE A 20 35.19 -28.67 -3.45
CA ILE A 20 35.13 -27.27 -3.90
C ILE A 20 33.99 -27.09 -4.90
N GLN A 21 33.84 -27.98 -5.87
CA GLN A 21 32.73 -27.92 -6.83
C GLN A 21 31.35 -28.13 -6.21
N GLY A 22 31.25 -29.02 -5.22
CA GLY A 22 30.02 -29.31 -4.48
C GLY A 22 29.57 -28.10 -3.67
N ILE A 23 30.47 -27.53 -2.87
CA ILE A 23 30.23 -26.31 -2.08
C ILE A 23 29.90 -25.13 -3.01
N GLY A 24 30.70 -24.98 -4.09
CA GLY A 24 30.51 -23.91 -5.05
C GLY A 24 29.12 -23.94 -5.71
N ARG A 25 28.61 -25.12 -6.08
CA ARG A 25 27.25 -25.26 -6.62
C ARG A 25 26.18 -24.88 -5.60
N ALA A 26 26.35 -25.28 -4.34
CA ALA A 26 25.44 -24.92 -3.27
C ALA A 26 25.43 -23.41 -3.01
N MET A 27 26.61 -22.78 -2.96
CA MET A 27 26.76 -21.33 -2.83
C MET A 27 26.14 -20.59 -4.02
N HIS A 28 26.42 -21.04 -5.23
CA HIS A 28 25.83 -20.42 -6.44
C HIS A 28 24.30 -20.47 -6.41
N GLY A 29 23.72 -21.61 -6.08
CA GLY A 29 22.26 -21.74 -5.97
C GLY A 29 21.63 -20.85 -4.89
N LYS A 30 22.35 -20.59 -3.77
CA LYS A 30 21.90 -19.67 -2.73
C LYS A 30 21.99 -18.21 -3.21
N TYR A 31 23.17 -17.77 -3.58
CA TYR A 31 23.41 -16.36 -3.89
C TYR A 31 22.78 -15.90 -5.20
N ARG A 32 22.51 -16.80 -6.14
CA ARG A 32 21.72 -16.50 -7.32
C ARG A 32 20.27 -16.14 -6.94
N ARG A 33 19.65 -16.89 -6.03
CA ARG A 33 18.29 -16.56 -5.52
C ARG A 33 18.27 -15.23 -4.75
N GLU A 34 19.30 -14.95 -3.97
CA GLU A 34 19.46 -13.65 -3.30
C GLU A 34 19.63 -12.51 -4.31
N LEU A 35 20.44 -12.69 -5.34
CA LEU A 35 20.62 -11.73 -6.42
C LEU A 35 19.29 -11.44 -7.16
N ASP A 36 18.55 -12.47 -7.55
CA ASP A 36 17.25 -12.31 -8.21
C ASP A 36 16.25 -11.60 -7.28
N GLY A 37 16.26 -11.91 -5.98
CA GLY A 37 15.45 -11.22 -4.96
C GLY A 37 15.79 -9.73 -4.82
N LEU A 38 17.08 -9.37 -4.86
CA LEU A 38 17.52 -7.98 -4.85
C LEU A 38 17.02 -7.21 -6.08
N TYR A 39 17.13 -7.81 -7.27
CA TYR A 39 16.60 -7.21 -8.50
C TYR A 39 15.11 -6.98 -8.45
N VAL A 40 14.34 -7.93 -7.91
CA VAL A 40 12.90 -7.77 -7.73
C VAL A 40 12.60 -6.61 -6.80
N THR A 41 13.25 -6.55 -5.64
CA THR A 41 13.06 -5.46 -4.67
C THR A 41 13.40 -4.10 -5.27
N ILE A 42 14.54 -3.95 -5.94
CA ILE A 42 14.95 -2.70 -6.57
C ILE A 42 13.98 -2.30 -7.69
N SER A 43 13.54 -3.26 -8.51
CA SER A 43 12.59 -3.00 -9.59
C SER A 43 11.21 -2.57 -9.07
N GLU A 44 10.75 -3.12 -7.95
CA GLU A 44 9.50 -2.69 -7.31
C GLU A 44 9.59 -1.25 -6.79
N LEU A 45 10.71 -0.88 -6.20
CA LEU A 45 10.95 0.49 -5.73
C LEU A 45 11.04 1.47 -6.92
N ASP A 46 11.79 1.10 -7.95
CA ASP A 46 11.95 1.91 -9.16
C ASP A 46 10.61 2.19 -9.85
N LYS A 47 9.76 1.16 -10.01
CA LYS A 47 8.41 1.32 -10.58
C LYS A 47 7.51 2.22 -9.75
N LYS A 48 7.62 2.21 -8.42
CA LYS A 48 6.84 3.08 -7.56
C LYS A 48 7.30 4.53 -7.63
N LEU A 49 8.60 4.77 -7.85
CA LEU A 49 9.16 6.11 -8.05
C LEU A 49 8.86 6.69 -9.44
N ASP A 50 8.64 5.83 -10.45
CA ASP A 50 8.26 6.26 -11.81
C ASP A 50 6.81 6.74 -11.94
N ARG A 51 6.06 6.67 -10.86
CA ARG A 51 4.66 7.08 -10.86
C ARG A 51 4.53 8.59 -11.08
N SER A 52 3.65 8.98 -12.01
CA SER A 52 3.30 10.39 -12.17
C SER A 52 2.51 10.89 -10.97
N ILE A 53 2.80 12.10 -10.51
CA ILE A 53 2.11 12.73 -9.38
C ILE A 53 0.88 13.44 -9.92
N ASN A 54 -0.29 12.82 -9.79
CA ASN A 54 -1.56 13.38 -10.24
C ASN A 54 -2.50 13.70 -9.07
N ASP A 55 -2.41 12.92 -7.99
CA ASP A 55 -3.28 13.04 -6.83
C ASP A 55 -2.52 12.84 -5.50
N LEU A 56 -3.25 13.02 -4.38
CA LEU A 56 -2.70 12.84 -3.03
C LEU A 56 -2.26 11.40 -2.74
N ASP A 57 -2.90 10.42 -3.35
CA ASP A 57 -2.53 9.02 -3.18
C ASP A 57 -1.18 8.72 -3.84
N ASP A 58 -0.89 9.33 -4.99
CA ASP A 58 0.42 9.23 -5.64
C ASP A 58 1.51 9.84 -4.77
N ILE A 59 1.27 11.01 -4.18
CA ILE A 59 2.20 11.66 -3.23
C ILE A 59 2.48 10.73 -2.05
N ARG A 60 1.44 10.16 -1.46
CA ARG A 60 1.58 9.23 -0.32
C ARG A 60 2.43 8.02 -0.68
N ILE A 61 2.15 7.37 -1.81
CA ILE A 61 2.90 6.20 -2.27
C ILE A 61 4.38 6.52 -2.48
N ILE A 62 4.69 7.68 -3.06
CA ILE A 62 6.07 8.12 -3.27
C ILE A 62 6.76 8.39 -1.93
N MET A 63 6.12 9.10 -1.00
CA MET A 63 6.67 9.37 0.33
C MET A 63 6.91 8.08 1.14
N GLU A 64 5.97 7.14 1.13
CA GLU A 64 6.12 5.82 1.75
C GLU A 64 7.27 5.03 1.11
N THR A 65 7.40 5.10 -0.22
CA THR A 65 8.48 4.43 -0.94
C THR A 65 9.84 5.00 -0.58
N GLN A 66 9.96 6.32 -0.49
CA GLN A 66 11.19 6.99 -0.06
C GLN A 66 11.56 6.70 1.38
N LYS A 67 10.56 6.64 2.28
CA LYS A 67 10.79 6.21 3.66
C LYS A 67 11.31 4.77 3.69
N ARG A 68 10.63 3.86 2.99
CA ARG A 68 11.06 2.46 2.89
C ARG A 68 12.47 2.32 2.33
N MET A 69 12.82 3.10 1.31
CA MET A 69 14.18 3.08 0.75
C MET A 69 15.23 3.44 1.79
N ARG A 70 15.01 4.50 2.56
CA ARG A 70 15.91 4.90 3.65
C ARG A 70 16.05 3.81 4.72
N ASP A 71 14.95 3.15 5.06
CA ASP A 71 14.93 2.11 6.09
C ASP A 71 15.71 0.86 5.66
N ILE A 72 15.72 0.54 4.37
CA ILE A 72 16.35 -0.68 3.84
C ILE A 72 17.71 -0.43 3.15
N GLU A 73 18.14 0.82 2.96
CA GLU A 73 19.35 1.20 2.23
C GLU A 73 20.57 0.44 2.72
N ILE A 74 20.86 0.52 4.01
CA ILE A 74 22.03 -0.14 4.62
C ILE A 74 21.96 -1.67 4.46
N ASP A 75 20.77 -2.25 4.64
CA ASP A 75 20.56 -3.69 4.52
C ASP A 75 20.75 -4.18 3.07
N LEU A 76 20.29 -3.38 2.08
CA LEU A 76 20.48 -3.66 0.67
C LEU A 76 21.96 -3.56 0.27
N ASP A 77 22.65 -2.50 0.70
CA ASP A 77 24.09 -2.32 0.42
C ASP A 77 24.88 -3.50 0.96
N MET A 78 24.64 -3.91 2.21
CA MET A 78 25.31 -5.08 2.79
C MET A 78 24.98 -6.37 2.04
N LYS A 79 23.75 -6.57 1.59
CA LYS A 79 23.37 -7.76 0.81
C LYS A 79 24.01 -7.76 -0.58
N ILE A 80 24.07 -6.62 -1.24
CA ILE A 80 24.76 -6.48 -2.53
C ILE A 80 26.23 -6.84 -2.38
N ASP A 81 26.91 -6.29 -1.37
CA ASP A 81 28.32 -6.59 -1.09
C ASP A 81 28.54 -8.08 -0.81
N LEU A 82 27.69 -8.71 -0.01
CA LEU A 82 27.77 -10.14 0.27
C LEU A 82 27.63 -10.98 -1.00
N VAL A 83 26.70 -10.64 -1.88
CA VAL A 83 26.48 -11.34 -3.15
C VAL A 83 27.71 -11.15 -4.05
N GLN A 84 28.21 -9.93 -4.21
CA GLN A 84 29.40 -9.65 -5.03
C GLN A 84 30.65 -10.37 -4.52
N ASN A 85 30.87 -10.37 -3.21
CA ASN A 85 31.97 -11.11 -2.58
C ASN A 85 31.84 -12.62 -2.79
N ALA A 86 30.62 -13.18 -2.65
CA ALA A 86 30.38 -14.60 -2.89
C ALA A 86 30.69 -15.01 -4.33
N PHE A 87 30.23 -14.20 -5.31
CA PHE A 87 30.55 -14.45 -6.72
C PHE A 87 32.03 -14.27 -7.05
N SER A 88 32.71 -13.29 -6.45
CA SER A 88 34.16 -13.09 -6.55
C SER A 88 34.92 -14.31 -6.02
N MET A 89 34.48 -14.88 -4.90
CA MET A 89 35.07 -16.12 -4.37
C MET A 89 34.85 -17.29 -5.31
N MET A 90 33.67 -17.44 -5.91
CA MET A 90 33.39 -18.50 -6.89
C MET A 90 34.29 -18.39 -8.11
N VAL A 91 34.53 -17.17 -8.63
CA VAL A 91 35.48 -16.92 -9.72
C VAL A 91 36.90 -17.30 -9.32
N LYS A 92 37.33 -16.94 -8.09
CA LYS A 92 38.66 -17.27 -7.56
C LYS A 92 38.92 -18.77 -7.51
N TYR A 93 37.85 -19.56 -7.24
CA TYR A 93 37.96 -21.04 -7.20
C TYR A 93 37.60 -21.70 -8.55
N GLU A 94 37.65 -20.96 -9.64
CA GLU A 94 37.45 -21.43 -11.03
C GLU A 94 36.09 -22.15 -11.24
N LEU A 95 35.05 -21.76 -10.50
CA LEU A 95 33.72 -22.28 -10.72
C LEU A 95 33.12 -21.71 -12.02
N GLN A 96 32.46 -22.58 -12.78
CA GLN A 96 31.80 -22.18 -14.01
C GLN A 96 30.53 -21.40 -13.69
N LEU A 97 30.57 -20.10 -13.89
CA LEU A 97 29.43 -19.18 -13.75
C LEU A 97 28.87 -18.83 -15.13
N SER A 98 27.56 -18.68 -15.24
CA SER A 98 26.94 -18.22 -16.48
C SER A 98 27.34 -16.77 -16.78
N LYS A 99 27.31 -16.39 -18.07
CA LYS A 99 27.58 -15.01 -18.48
C LYS A 99 26.52 -14.07 -17.92
N ASP A 100 25.26 -14.50 -17.91
CA ASP A 100 24.13 -13.77 -17.35
C ASP A 100 24.30 -13.46 -15.85
N ASP A 101 24.73 -14.45 -15.07
CA ASP A 101 24.94 -14.24 -13.62
C ASP A 101 26.07 -13.23 -13.36
N LYS A 102 27.18 -13.28 -14.13
CA LYS A 102 28.27 -12.31 -14.01
C LYS A 102 27.81 -10.90 -14.34
N GLU A 103 27.11 -10.74 -15.45
CA GLU A 103 26.60 -9.46 -15.92
C GLU A 103 25.60 -8.85 -14.90
N LYS A 104 24.73 -9.67 -14.32
CA LYS A 104 23.81 -9.23 -13.26
C LYS A 104 24.57 -8.76 -12.02
N VAL A 105 25.57 -9.52 -11.55
CA VAL A 105 26.37 -9.15 -10.38
C VAL A 105 27.14 -7.86 -10.60
N ASP A 106 27.70 -7.66 -11.79
CA ASP A 106 28.47 -6.45 -12.13
C ASP A 106 27.56 -5.21 -12.26
N ASN A 107 26.31 -5.41 -12.64
CA ASN A 107 25.35 -4.32 -12.87
C ASN A 107 24.47 -3.97 -11.67
N ILE A 108 24.30 -4.87 -10.68
CA ILE A 108 23.36 -4.64 -9.59
C ILE A 108 23.62 -3.35 -8.83
N MET A 109 24.89 -3.04 -8.54
CA MET A 109 25.25 -1.81 -7.84
C MET A 109 24.91 -0.56 -8.67
N LYS A 110 25.10 -0.62 -9.99
CA LYS A 110 24.74 0.49 -10.90
C LYS A 110 23.22 0.71 -10.92
N VAL A 111 22.46 -0.38 -10.97
CA VAL A 111 20.98 -0.32 -10.94
C VAL A 111 20.52 0.28 -9.62
N TRP A 112 21.08 -0.16 -8.50
CA TRP A 112 20.76 0.39 -7.17
C TRP A 112 21.07 1.89 -7.06
N LEU A 113 22.27 2.32 -7.44
CA LEU A 113 22.66 3.74 -7.46
C LEU A 113 21.77 4.59 -8.38
N SER A 114 21.36 4.03 -9.52
CA SER A 114 20.41 4.70 -10.42
C SER A 114 19.03 4.90 -9.75
N THR A 115 18.53 3.90 -9.02
CA THR A 115 17.27 3.98 -8.28
C THR A 115 17.38 4.97 -7.12
N GLN A 116 18.50 5.00 -6.39
CA GLN A 116 18.74 6.01 -5.33
C GLN A 116 18.76 7.43 -5.91
N LYS A 117 19.44 7.64 -7.03
CA LYS A 117 19.43 8.94 -7.71
C LYS A 117 18.02 9.35 -8.13
N LYS A 118 17.28 8.44 -8.73
CA LYS A 118 15.86 8.67 -9.09
C LYS A 118 15.02 9.06 -7.86
N ALA A 119 15.24 8.41 -6.71
CA ALA A 119 14.55 8.77 -5.47
C ALA A 119 14.84 10.21 -5.04
N VAL A 120 16.09 10.67 -5.17
CA VAL A 120 16.46 12.07 -4.88
C VAL A 120 15.81 13.03 -5.87
N ASP A 121 15.84 12.73 -7.17
CA ASP A 121 15.21 13.55 -8.19
C ASP A 121 13.68 13.64 -7.97
N THR A 122 13.04 12.52 -7.65
CA THR A 122 11.61 12.48 -7.31
C THR A 122 11.30 13.24 -6.01
N TYR A 123 12.20 13.23 -5.03
CA TYR A 123 12.03 14.01 -3.80
C TYR A 123 12.05 15.52 -4.07
N ILE A 124 12.93 15.99 -4.94
CA ILE A 124 13.00 17.40 -5.32
C ILE A 124 11.69 17.82 -6.02
N LEU A 125 11.20 17.02 -6.97
CA LEU A 125 9.92 17.25 -7.62
C LEU A 125 8.75 17.25 -6.61
N LEU A 126 8.78 16.34 -5.65
CA LEU A 126 7.76 16.26 -4.61
C LEU A 126 7.71 17.55 -3.77
N LEU A 127 8.86 18.12 -3.41
CA LEU A 127 8.92 19.39 -2.65
C LEU A 127 8.29 20.55 -3.41
N GLU A 128 8.50 20.63 -4.73
CA GLU A 128 7.91 21.69 -5.57
C GLU A 128 6.38 21.55 -5.66
N VAL A 129 5.89 20.33 -5.77
CA VAL A 129 4.46 20.03 -5.96
C VAL A 129 3.71 20.04 -4.63
N GLN A 130 4.36 19.68 -3.52
CA GLN A 130 3.76 19.55 -2.21
C GLN A 130 3.06 20.81 -1.71
N GLU A 131 3.65 21.99 -1.91
CA GLU A 131 3.06 23.27 -1.49
C GLU A 131 1.78 23.57 -2.28
N HIS A 132 1.74 23.21 -3.55
CA HIS A 132 0.53 23.39 -4.36
C HIS A 132 -0.61 22.48 -3.85
N PHE A 133 -0.35 21.19 -3.67
CA PHE A 133 -1.35 20.24 -3.18
C PHE A 133 -1.82 20.58 -1.76
N LYS A 134 -0.92 21.03 -0.89
CA LYS A 134 -1.27 21.50 0.45
C LYS A 134 -2.22 22.68 0.42
N THR A 135 -1.94 23.67 -0.44
CA THR A 135 -2.79 24.86 -0.59
C THR A 135 -4.16 24.49 -1.16
N GLU A 136 -4.19 23.57 -2.13
CA GLU A 136 -5.42 23.07 -2.73
C GLU A 136 -6.23 22.24 -1.71
N LEU A 137 -5.58 21.39 -0.92
CA LEU A 137 -6.21 20.63 0.15
C LEU A 137 -6.88 21.56 1.17
N VAL A 138 -6.19 22.59 1.65
CA VAL A 138 -6.76 23.55 2.61
C VAL A 138 -8.01 24.22 2.03
N LYS A 139 -7.98 24.67 0.79
CA LYS A 139 -9.16 25.25 0.13
C LYS A 139 -10.31 24.26 0.01
N ASN A 140 -10.01 23.00 -0.37
CA ASN A 140 -11.02 21.97 -0.51
C ASN A 140 -11.63 21.58 0.84
N VAL A 141 -10.83 21.58 1.91
CA VAL A 141 -11.31 21.37 3.29
C VAL A 141 -12.22 22.51 3.74
N GLU A 142 -11.90 23.78 3.44
CA GLU A 142 -12.78 24.92 3.74
C GLU A 142 -14.13 24.81 3.01
N ILE A 143 -14.11 24.46 1.73
CA ILE A 143 -15.35 24.23 0.95
C ILE A 143 -16.14 23.07 1.55
N PHE A 144 -15.46 22.00 1.91
CA PHE A 144 -16.07 20.81 2.52
C PHE A 144 -16.69 21.10 3.89
N GLN A 145 -16.09 21.98 4.71
CA GLN A 145 -16.70 22.44 5.95
C GLN A 145 -18.05 23.12 5.69
N GLY A 146 -18.12 23.99 4.68
CA GLY A 146 -19.38 24.60 4.26
C GLY A 146 -20.41 23.56 3.76
N GLU A 147 -19.99 22.51 3.03
CA GLU A 147 -20.89 21.41 2.64
C GLU A 147 -21.41 20.64 3.87
N CYS A 148 -20.57 20.44 4.88
CA CYS A 148 -20.95 19.77 6.12
C CYS A 148 -21.96 20.59 6.93
N GLU A 149 -21.71 21.90 7.09
CA GLU A 149 -22.65 22.82 7.76
C GLU A 149 -24.01 22.88 7.05
N ALA A 150 -24.00 22.95 5.72
CA ALA A 150 -25.22 22.91 4.92
C ALA A 150 -25.99 21.57 5.08
N PHE A 151 -25.26 20.45 5.13
CA PHE A 151 -25.86 19.14 5.37
C PHE A 151 -26.48 19.03 6.77
N VAL A 152 -25.79 19.50 7.82
CA VAL A 152 -26.29 19.53 9.19
C VAL A 152 -27.56 20.36 9.29
N ALA A 153 -27.55 21.55 8.69
CA ALA A 153 -28.72 22.44 8.64
C ALA A 153 -29.92 21.80 7.89
N ALA A 154 -29.67 21.18 6.73
CA ALA A 154 -30.68 20.48 5.97
C ALA A 154 -31.23 19.26 6.71
N TYR A 155 -30.37 18.51 7.43
CA TYR A 155 -30.78 17.39 8.26
C TYR A 155 -31.66 17.81 9.44
N ALA A 156 -31.37 18.96 10.06
CA ALA A 156 -32.17 19.52 11.15
C ALA A 156 -33.56 20.02 10.69
N ASP A 157 -33.63 20.59 9.47
CA ASP A 157 -34.84 21.20 8.90
C ASP A 157 -35.76 20.15 8.24
N GLN A 158 -35.18 19.25 7.44
CA GLN A 158 -35.89 18.31 6.56
C GLN A 158 -35.57 16.84 6.85
N GLY A 159 -34.98 16.55 7.99
CA GLY A 159 -34.57 15.22 8.37
C GLY A 159 -35.70 14.22 8.50
N PRO A 160 -35.40 12.90 8.63
CA PRO A 160 -36.40 11.86 8.74
C PRO A 160 -37.17 11.86 10.07
N MET A 161 -36.80 12.72 11.03
CA MET A 161 -37.43 12.85 12.34
C MET A 161 -38.40 14.01 12.44
N GLU A 162 -38.71 14.70 11.34
CA GLU A 162 -39.70 15.78 11.31
C GLU A 162 -41.09 15.29 11.75
N VAL A 163 -41.77 16.07 12.60
CA VAL A 163 -43.04 15.71 13.18
C VAL A 163 -44.14 15.75 12.12
N GLY A 164 -44.88 14.67 11.95
CA GLY A 164 -46.04 14.58 11.03
C GLY A 164 -45.73 13.87 9.71
N LEU A 165 -44.51 13.36 9.52
CA LEU A 165 -44.20 12.54 8.36
C LEU A 165 -44.87 11.17 8.42
N SER A 166 -45.31 10.67 7.27
CA SER A 166 -45.68 9.27 7.14
C SER A 166 -44.42 8.38 7.25
N PRO A 167 -44.53 7.16 7.80
CA PRO A 167 -43.40 6.27 7.92
C PRO A 167 -42.68 5.96 6.60
N ARG A 168 -43.39 6.00 5.49
CA ARG A 168 -42.86 5.78 4.14
C ARG A 168 -42.03 6.98 3.68
N GLU A 169 -42.58 8.19 3.83
CA GLU A 169 -41.82 9.43 3.52
C GLU A 169 -40.58 9.57 4.41
N ALA A 170 -40.69 9.20 5.69
CA ALA A 170 -39.53 9.23 6.59
C ALA A 170 -38.46 8.20 6.18
N SER A 171 -38.84 7.02 5.68
CA SER A 171 -37.93 6.03 5.15
C SER A 171 -37.25 6.51 3.87
N ASP A 172 -37.99 7.13 2.94
CA ASP A 172 -37.42 7.68 1.69
C ASP A 172 -36.45 8.83 1.97
N ARG A 173 -36.79 9.73 2.91
CA ARG A 173 -35.91 10.81 3.35
C ARG A 173 -34.65 10.25 4.03
N LEU A 174 -34.78 9.22 4.86
CA LEU A 174 -33.67 8.56 5.52
C LEU A 174 -32.68 8.01 4.48
N GLU A 175 -33.17 7.35 3.44
CA GLU A 175 -32.33 6.81 2.37
C GLU A 175 -31.60 7.94 1.61
N ALA A 176 -32.30 9.05 1.31
CA ALA A 176 -31.71 10.20 0.65
C ALA A 176 -30.59 10.83 1.51
N PHE A 177 -30.81 11.06 2.80
CA PHE A 177 -29.80 11.59 3.72
C PHE A 177 -28.66 10.61 3.96
N GLN A 178 -28.92 9.31 3.99
CA GLN A 178 -27.87 8.30 4.11
C GLN A 178 -26.93 8.34 2.90
N ASN A 179 -27.47 8.43 1.68
CA ASN A 179 -26.67 8.52 0.46
C ASN A 179 -25.81 9.81 0.42
N GLN A 180 -26.38 10.93 0.85
CA GLN A 180 -25.64 12.20 0.97
C GLN A 180 -24.54 12.10 2.03
N PHE A 181 -24.86 11.53 3.19
CA PHE A 181 -23.89 11.30 4.27
C PHE A 181 -22.74 10.41 3.81
N ASP A 182 -23.02 9.30 3.13
CA ASP A 182 -21.98 8.38 2.64
C ASP A 182 -21.03 9.08 1.65
N SER A 183 -21.55 9.99 0.83
CA SER A 183 -20.71 10.81 -0.05
C SER A 183 -19.82 11.78 0.72
N LEU A 184 -20.38 12.50 1.71
CA LEU A 184 -19.60 13.40 2.58
C LEU A 184 -18.57 12.64 3.41
N TYR A 185 -18.93 11.47 3.93
CA TYR A 185 -18.02 10.65 4.73
C TYR A 185 -16.82 10.11 3.92
N ARG A 186 -17.03 9.79 2.65
CA ARG A 186 -15.91 9.42 1.74
C ARG A 186 -14.98 10.61 1.49
N LYS A 187 -15.53 11.80 1.24
CA LYS A 187 -14.73 13.03 1.11
C LYS A 187 -13.93 13.31 2.38
N HIS A 188 -14.58 13.21 3.55
CA HIS A 188 -13.94 13.38 4.84
C HIS A 188 -12.73 12.47 5.02
N ASN A 189 -12.90 11.16 4.77
CA ASN A 189 -11.80 10.21 4.89
C ASN A 189 -10.63 10.55 3.94
N SER A 190 -10.93 11.01 2.72
CA SER A 190 -9.90 11.43 1.78
C SER A 190 -9.14 12.66 2.27
N TYR A 191 -9.84 13.67 2.81
CA TYR A 191 -9.22 14.89 3.34
C TYR A 191 -8.45 14.63 4.63
N SER A 192 -8.96 13.79 5.54
CA SER A 192 -8.28 13.40 6.77
C SER A 192 -6.93 12.70 6.47
N VAL A 193 -6.89 11.83 5.47
CA VAL A 193 -5.64 11.21 5.01
C VAL A 193 -4.68 12.26 4.44
N GLY A 194 -5.18 13.28 3.74
CA GLY A 194 -4.39 14.39 3.25
C GLY A 194 -3.84 15.28 4.38
N GLU A 195 -4.67 15.57 5.39
CA GLU A 195 -4.27 16.33 6.59
C GLU A 195 -3.15 15.60 7.34
N ASP A 196 -3.28 14.27 7.54
CA ASP A 196 -2.23 13.43 8.12
C ASP A 196 -0.92 13.50 7.32
N LEU A 197 -1.04 13.38 5.99
CA LEU A 197 0.12 13.37 5.09
C LEU A 197 0.94 14.65 5.18
N PHE A 198 0.26 15.81 5.30
CA PHE A 198 0.90 17.11 5.36
C PHE A 198 1.08 17.64 6.79
N GLY A 199 0.71 16.86 7.82
CA GLY A 199 0.81 17.25 9.22
C GLY A 199 -0.07 18.46 9.55
N LEU A 200 -1.22 18.61 8.90
CA LEU A 200 -2.21 19.63 9.17
C LEU A 200 -3.09 19.25 10.37
N PRO A 201 -3.66 20.22 11.09
CA PRO A 201 -4.60 19.91 12.15
C PRO A 201 -5.86 19.29 11.54
N HIS A 202 -6.35 18.21 12.17
CA HIS A 202 -7.62 17.60 11.74
C HIS A 202 -8.80 18.53 11.95
N THR A 203 -9.67 18.54 10.96
CA THR A 203 -10.93 19.27 11.05
C THR A 203 -11.88 18.57 12.01
N ASP A 204 -12.39 19.29 13.03
CA ASP A 204 -13.36 18.76 13.97
C ASP A 204 -14.70 18.51 13.27
N GLN A 205 -15.23 17.29 13.41
CA GLN A 205 -16.48 16.86 12.78
C GLN A 205 -17.38 16.09 13.76
N SER A 206 -17.33 16.45 15.02
CA SER A 206 -18.13 15.84 16.09
C SER A 206 -19.65 15.81 15.78
N GLU A 207 -20.15 16.84 15.09
CA GLU A 207 -21.58 16.95 14.67
C GLU A 207 -21.93 15.89 13.63
N ILE A 208 -21.07 15.67 12.63
CA ILE A 208 -21.28 14.66 11.59
C ILE A 208 -21.22 13.25 12.17
N GLU A 209 -20.33 13.00 13.14
CA GLU A 209 -20.31 11.72 13.84
C GLU A 209 -21.56 11.47 14.69
N GLY A 210 -22.16 12.53 15.24
CA GLY A 210 -23.45 12.48 15.88
C GLY A 210 -24.55 12.03 14.93
N ILE A 211 -24.67 12.70 13.78
CA ILE A 211 -25.66 12.37 12.73
C ILE A 211 -25.45 10.93 12.20
N LYS A 212 -24.21 10.46 12.07
CA LYS A 212 -23.91 9.08 11.68
C LYS A 212 -24.56 8.06 12.62
N LYS A 213 -24.47 8.30 13.92
CA LYS A 213 -25.08 7.41 14.92
C LYS A 213 -26.59 7.43 14.82
N GLU A 214 -27.19 8.60 14.64
CA GLU A 214 -28.62 8.76 14.47
C GLU A 214 -29.12 8.07 13.20
N LEU A 215 -28.50 8.32 12.06
CA LEU A 215 -28.85 7.66 10.79
C LEU A 215 -28.78 6.13 10.89
N ASN A 216 -27.73 5.59 11.53
CA ASN A 216 -27.62 4.16 11.74
C ASN A 216 -28.71 3.59 12.65
N MET A 217 -29.12 4.32 13.68
CA MET A 217 -30.23 3.91 14.56
C MET A 217 -31.54 3.93 13.80
N LEU A 218 -31.79 5.01 13.05
CA LEU A 218 -33.04 5.16 12.27
C LEU A 218 -33.11 4.09 11.16
N GLN A 219 -32.01 3.78 10.50
CA GLN A 219 -31.94 2.73 9.49
C GLN A 219 -32.39 1.36 10.08
N ARG A 220 -31.91 1.03 11.28
CA ARG A 220 -32.30 -0.20 11.96
C ARG A 220 -33.79 -0.19 12.33
N LEU A 221 -34.30 0.95 12.80
CA LEU A 221 -35.68 1.13 13.17
C LEU A 221 -36.64 0.97 11.97
N TYR A 222 -36.34 1.70 10.88
CA TYR A 222 -37.18 1.65 9.68
C TYR A 222 -37.06 0.33 8.93
N LYS A 223 -35.90 -0.32 8.97
CA LYS A 223 -35.79 -1.69 8.46
C LYS A 223 -36.70 -2.64 9.21
N LEU A 224 -36.68 -2.64 10.55
CA LEU A 224 -37.57 -3.46 11.35
C LEU A 224 -39.05 -3.14 11.09
N TYR A 225 -39.39 -1.85 10.97
CA TYR A 225 -40.75 -1.41 10.65
C TYR A 225 -41.21 -1.96 9.29
N ASN A 226 -40.39 -1.83 8.25
CA ASN A 226 -40.71 -2.32 6.91
C ASN A 226 -40.84 -3.86 6.91
N ASP A 227 -39.91 -4.58 7.58
CA ASP A 227 -39.99 -6.04 7.71
C ASP A 227 -41.30 -6.50 8.36
N VAL A 228 -41.80 -5.77 9.37
CA VAL A 228 -43.10 -6.05 10.01
C VAL A 228 -44.25 -5.79 9.06
N ILE A 229 -44.26 -4.64 8.34
CA ILE A 229 -45.32 -4.29 7.39
C ILE A 229 -45.36 -5.30 6.23
N ASP A 230 -44.22 -5.70 5.70
CA ASP A 230 -44.13 -6.69 4.63
C ASP A 230 -44.62 -8.06 5.11
N SER A 231 -44.26 -8.46 6.33
CA SER A 231 -44.75 -9.69 6.94
C SER A 231 -46.29 -9.67 7.11
N VAL A 232 -46.84 -8.56 7.63
CA VAL A 232 -48.30 -8.40 7.80
C VAL A 232 -49.00 -8.38 6.43
N SER A 233 -48.42 -7.72 5.43
CA SER A 233 -48.93 -7.70 4.06
C SER A 233 -48.91 -9.08 3.42
N GLY A 234 -47.83 -9.84 3.67
CA GLY A 234 -47.71 -11.23 3.26
C GLY A 234 -48.77 -12.13 3.84
N TYR A 235 -49.12 -11.95 5.12
CA TYR A 235 -50.21 -12.74 5.76
C TYR A 235 -51.58 -12.50 5.12
N LYS A 236 -51.84 -11.33 4.54
CA LYS A 236 -53.11 -11.06 3.82
C LYS A 236 -53.23 -11.86 2.53
N ALA A 237 -52.12 -12.35 1.98
CA ALA A 237 -52.09 -13.19 0.78
C ALA A 237 -52.34 -14.68 1.08
N TYR A 238 -52.26 -15.11 2.34
CA TYR A 238 -52.60 -16.48 2.72
C TYR A 238 -54.12 -16.60 2.88
N LEU A 239 -54.73 -17.36 1.98
CA LEU A 239 -56.11 -17.77 2.12
C LEU A 239 -56.22 -18.67 3.35
N TRP A 240 -57.08 -18.27 4.33
CA TRP A 240 -57.49 -19.16 5.40
C TRP A 240 -58.22 -20.33 4.75
N LYS A 241 -57.64 -21.51 4.82
CA LYS A 241 -58.39 -22.74 4.56
C LYS A 241 -59.11 -23.07 5.85
N ASP A 242 -60.44 -23.13 5.76
CA ASP A 242 -61.30 -23.67 6.79
C ASP A 242 -60.93 -25.09 7.19
#